data_ff20ef238e833b62067740b704636c7f
#
_entry.id   ff20ef238e833b62067740b704636c7f
#
_cell.length_a   1.000
_cell.length_b   1.000
_cell.length_c   1.000
_cell.angle_alpha   90.00
_cell.angle_beta   90.00
_cell.angle_gamma   90.00
#
_symmetry.space_group_name_H-M   'P 1'
#
loop_
_entity.id
_entity.type
_entity.pdbx_description
1 polymer ?
#
loop_
_entity_poly.entity_id
_entity_poly.type
_entity_poly.pdbx_seq_one_letter_code
_entity_poly.pdbx_strand_id
1 'polypeptide(L)'
;MKIARFSTGDELRYGIVEGLPADEPYPSGESEGRLIVLKGDPLCTPPEATGEIVPLDGVRLVSPVIPRSKVVGVGANHAADGSRAGAAVPGGPVLFLKPNTAVIGPDAPIVLPPWSRQVHHEGELAVVIGSPAKNVDAADAGRVILGYTVADDVSARDPRGGGAVRAKAFDTSCPLGPWIEIPEPGSDGGFDPSCAAIRTRVDGAVVQEGTTADMITAVPELIALASRIFTLLPGDVILTGTPAGAGEIRAGQRVEVGVEGIGSFSNPVVRR
;
A
#
# COMPACT_ATOMS: atom_id res chain seq x y z
N MET A 1 -7.28 1.89 14.19
CA MET A 1 -5.97 2.09 14.87
C MET A 1 -4.87 2.14 13.83
N LYS A 2 -4.00 3.17 13.84
CA LYS A 2 -2.91 3.32 12.87
C LYS A 2 -1.57 2.91 13.49
N ILE A 3 -0.81 2.04 12.83
CA ILE A 3 0.52 1.60 13.28
C ILE A 3 1.56 2.00 12.25
N ALA A 4 2.47 2.88 12.66
CA ALA A 4 3.62 3.29 11.85
C ALA A 4 4.88 2.51 12.25
N ARG A 5 5.76 2.32 11.26
CA ARG A 5 7.15 1.90 11.48
C ARG A 5 8.06 3.09 11.19
N PHE A 6 8.97 3.39 12.10
CA PHE A 6 9.76 4.61 12.05
C PHE A 6 11.19 4.41 12.57
N SER A 7 12.03 5.39 12.28
CA SER A 7 13.39 5.46 12.78
C SER A 7 13.63 6.80 13.51
N THR A 8 14.29 6.73 14.65
CA THR A 8 14.84 7.87 15.41
C THR A 8 16.36 7.92 15.33
N GLY A 9 16.96 7.52 14.22
CA GLY A 9 18.40 7.34 14.01
C GLY A 9 18.70 5.91 13.57
N ASP A 10 19.42 5.14 14.38
CA ASP A 10 19.86 3.78 14.01
C ASP A 10 18.84 2.69 14.33
N GLU A 11 17.85 2.97 15.19
CA GLU A 11 16.84 2.00 15.58
C GLU A 11 15.57 2.10 14.73
N LEU A 12 15.02 0.93 14.37
CA LEU A 12 13.72 0.80 13.73
C LEU A 12 12.69 0.34 14.79
N ARG A 13 11.63 1.10 14.93
CA ARG A 13 10.62 0.93 15.97
C ARG A 13 9.21 0.99 15.36
N TYR A 14 8.23 0.54 16.12
CA TYR A 14 6.82 0.68 15.79
C TYR A 14 6.13 1.60 16.80
N GLY A 15 5.07 2.27 16.35
CA GLY A 15 4.26 3.13 17.20
C GLY A 15 2.83 3.24 16.72
N ILE A 16 1.91 3.43 17.66
CA ILE A 16 0.52 3.79 17.35
C ILE A 16 0.49 5.30 17.05
N VAL A 17 -0.07 5.66 15.92
CA VAL A 17 -0.24 7.07 15.52
C VAL A 17 -1.50 7.61 16.17
N GLU A 18 -1.39 8.74 16.88
CA GLU A 18 -2.49 9.45 17.52
C GLU A 18 -2.43 10.95 17.26
N GLY A 19 -3.57 11.62 17.46
CA GLY A 19 -3.66 13.08 17.40
C GLY A 19 -3.58 13.65 15.99
N LEU A 20 -3.87 12.84 14.95
CA LEU A 20 -3.99 13.35 13.59
C LEU A 20 -5.18 14.32 13.48
N PRO A 21 -5.10 15.39 12.66
CA PRO A 21 -6.20 16.30 12.40
C PRO A 21 -7.43 15.54 11.88
N ALA A 22 -8.60 15.77 12.49
CA ALA A 22 -9.83 15.05 12.15
C ALA A 22 -10.41 15.45 10.78
N ASP A 23 -10.06 16.62 10.28
CA ASP A 23 -10.49 17.20 9.01
C ASP A 23 -9.51 16.94 7.85
N GLU A 24 -8.42 16.23 8.12
CA GLU A 24 -7.43 15.84 7.11
C GLU A 24 -7.73 14.44 6.55
N PRO A 25 -8.32 14.31 5.34
CA PRO A 25 -8.70 13.00 4.79
C PRO A 25 -7.49 12.14 4.38
N TYR A 26 -6.32 12.77 4.15
CA TYR A 26 -5.08 12.12 3.74
C TYR A 26 -3.90 12.52 4.63
N PRO A 27 -3.94 12.25 5.95
CA PRO A 27 -2.85 12.63 6.85
C PRO A 27 -1.54 11.94 6.44
N SER A 28 -0.42 12.62 6.66
CA SER A 28 0.92 12.16 6.29
C SER A 28 1.86 12.15 7.50
N GLY A 29 3.12 11.75 7.29
CA GLY A 29 4.16 11.85 8.32
C GLY A 29 4.52 13.27 8.73
N GLU A 30 4.07 14.29 7.98
CA GLU A 30 4.25 15.70 8.29
C GLU A 30 3.04 16.31 9.04
N SER A 31 1.94 15.54 9.17
CA SER A 31 0.77 15.98 9.92
C SER A 31 1.08 16.13 11.41
N GLU A 32 0.38 17.02 12.07
CA GLU A 32 0.40 17.09 13.53
C GLU A 32 -0.02 15.74 14.11
N GLY A 33 0.71 15.27 15.12
CA GLY A 33 0.44 13.97 15.72
C GLY A 33 1.61 13.47 16.55
N ARG A 34 1.40 12.28 17.11
CA ARG A 34 2.39 11.61 17.96
C ARG A 34 2.38 10.10 17.76
N LEU A 35 3.48 9.46 18.11
CA LEU A 35 3.63 8.03 18.13
C LEU A 35 3.72 7.53 19.56
N ILE A 36 2.82 6.65 19.97
CA ILE A 36 2.96 5.84 21.18
C ILE A 36 3.82 4.65 20.82
N VAL A 37 5.04 4.63 21.33
CA VAL A 37 6.04 3.62 20.95
C VAL A 37 5.65 2.24 21.45
N LEU A 38 5.75 1.23 20.60
CA LEU A 38 5.42 -0.15 20.89
C LEU A 38 6.65 -0.98 21.23
N LYS A 39 6.43 -2.03 22.05
CA LYS A 39 7.38 -3.11 22.28
C LYS A 39 7.30 -4.11 21.13
N GLY A 40 8.40 -4.28 20.39
CA GLY A 40 8.53 -5.30 19.36
C GLY A 40 7.72 -5.04 18.07
N ASP A 41 7.50 -6.09 17.31
CA ASP A 41 6.86 -6.07 15.98
C ASP A 41 5.38 -6.50 16.11
N PRO A 42 4.42 -5.63 15.77
CA PRO A 42 2.98 -5.91 15.87
C PRO A 42 2.51 -7.03 14.92
N LEU A 43 3.32 -7.44 13.95
CA LEU A 43 3.08 -8.64 13.14
C LEU A 43 3.34 -9.94 13.90
N CYS A 44 4.08 -9.88 15.01
CA CYS A 44 4.50 -11.05 15.76
C CYS A 44 3.86 -11.13 17.15
N THR A 45 3.55 -9.98 17.75
CA THR A 45 3.05 -9.86 19.13
C THR A 45 1.93 -8.83 19.19
N PRO A 46 0.94 -9.01 20.09
CA PRO A 46 -0.05 -7.97 20.32
C PRO A 46 0.61 -6.63 20.66
N PRO A 47 0.08 -5.50 20.17
CA PRO A 47 0.62 -4.18 20.44
C PRO A 47 0.66 -3.89 21.96
N GLU A 48 1.84 -3.63 22.50
CA GLU A 48 2.07 -3.23 23.89
C GLU A 48 2.87 -1.93 23.93
N ALA A 49 2.34 -0.90 24.58
CA ALA A 49 3.02 0.39 24.67
C ALA A 49 4.24 0.32 25.62
N THR A 50 5.31 1.02 25.26
CA THR A 50 6.49 1.19 26.14
C THR A 50 6.29 2.27 27.20
N GLY A 51 5.33 3.18 26.97
CA GLY A 51 5.15 4.42 27.72
C GLY A 51 5.89 5.63 27.15
N GLU A 52 6.75 5.42 26.14
CA GLU A 52 7.42 6.50 25.42
C GLU A 52 6.50 7.06 24.34
N ILE A 53 6.51 8.40 24.21
CA ILE A 53 5.76 9.13 23.19
C ILE A 53 6.75 10.02 22.43
N VAL A 54 6.69 9.98 21.10
CA VAL A 54 7.52 10.83 20.23
C VAL A 54 6.63 11.59 19.25
N PRO A 55 6.97 12.84 18.88
CA PRO A 55 6.23 13.59 17.88
C PRO A 55 6.36 12.92 16.51
N LEU A 56 5.28 12.94 15.71
CA LEU A 56 5.25 12.29 14.39
C LEU A 56 6.19 12.98 13.40
N ASP A 57 6.26 14.31 13.43
CA ASP A 57 7.14 15.14 12.59
C ASP A 57 8.63 15.04 13.00
N GLY A 58 8.93 14.51 14.20
CA GLY A 58 10.29 14.31 14.69
C GLY A 58 10.96 12.99 14.26
N VAL A 59 10.28 12.16 13.46
CA VAL A 59 10.77 10.84 13.07
C VAL A 59 10.80 10.65 11.57
N ARG A 60 11.61 9.72 11.09
CA ARG A 60 11.57 9.28 9.70
C ARG A 60 10.68 8.03 9.58
N LEU A 61 9.53 8.16 8.93
CA LEU A 61 8.72 7.00 8.60
C LEU A 61 9.46 6.10 7.60
N VAL A 62 9.29 4.81 7.75
CA VAL A 62 9.78 3.79 6.82
C VAL A 62 8.62 2.92 6.37
N SER A 63 8.82 2.04 5.39
CA SER A 63 7.76 1.11 5.01
C SER A 63 7.14 0.46 6.25
N PRO A 64 5.81 0.54 6.45
CA PRO A 64 5.16 0.05 7.66
C PRO A 64 5.24 -1.47 7.81
N VAL A 65 5.49 -2.16 6.69
CA VAL A 65 5.73 -3.59 6.63
C VAL A 65 6.83 -3.90 5.63
N ILE A 66 7.70 -4.84 5.97
CA ILE A 66 8.59 -5.49 4.99
C ILE A 66 8.02 -6.89 4.76
N PRO A 67 7.48 -7.17 3.56
CA PRO A 67 6.93 -8.49 3.27
C PRO A 67 7.97 -9.58 3.52
N ARG A 68 7.61 -10.55 4.35
CA ARG A 68 8.54 -11.64 4.71
C ARG A 68 8.74 -12.62 3.56
N SER A 69 7.73 -12.76 2.69
CA SER A 69 7.83 -13.66 1.54
C SER A 69 7.53 -12.98 0.21
N LYS A 70 6.46 -12.20 0.09
CA LYS A 70 6.05 -11.65 -1.21
C LYS A 70 5.11 -10.45 -1.11
N VAL A 71 5.07 -9.70 -2.20
CA VAL A 71 3.96 -8.81 -2.56
C VAL A 71 3.23 -9.45 -3.74
N VAL A 72 1.92 -9.64 -3.62
CA VAL A 72 1.05 -10.11 -4.71
C VAL A 72 0.36 -8.89 -5.31
N GLY A 73 0.61 -8.58 -6.55
CA GLY A 73 -0.09 -7.52 -7.27
C GLY A 73 -1.24 -8.05 -8.11
N VAL A 74 -2.27 -7.24 -8.27
CA VAL A 74 -3.46 -7.56 -9.03
C VAL A 74 -3.61 -6.56 -10.17
N GLY A 75 -3.45 -7.02 -11.40
CA GLY A 75 -3.67 -6.19 -12.60
C GLY A 75 -5.11 -6.21 -13.07
N ALA A 76 -5.54 -5.07 -13.69
CA ALA A 76 -6.86 -4.91 -14.32
C ALA A 76 -8.04 -5.15 -13.34
N ASN A 77 -7.95 -4.60 -12.12
CA ASN A 77 -8.97 -4.80 -11.09
C ASN A 77 -9.87 -3.59 -10.83
N HIS A 78 -9.73 -2.50 -11.57
CA HIS A 78 -10.66 -1.39 -11.51
C HIS A 78 -11.43 -1.27 -12.83
N ALA A 79 -12.72 -0.95 -12.69
CA ALA A 79 -13.58 -0.70 -13.85
C ALA A 79 -13.07 0.54 -14.60
N ALA A 80 -12.96 0.45 -15.93
CA ALA A 80 -12.79 1.62 -16.76
C ALA A 80 -14.10 2.44 -16.75
N ASP A 81 -14.02 3.74 -17.05
CA ASP A 81 -15.16 4.67 -17.04
C ASP A 81 -16.44 4.03 -17.64
N GLY A 82 -17.47 3.89 -16.80
CA GLY A 82 -18.78 3.38 -17.18
C GLY A 82 -18.96 1.85 -17.12
N SER A 83 -17.95 1.07 -16.78
CA SER A 83 -18.12 -0.36 -16.48
C SER A 83 -18.51 -0.56 -15.02
N ARG A 84 -19.33 -1.58 -14.73
CA ARG A 84 -19.76 -1.87 -13.35
C ARG A 84 -18.68 -2.58 -12.56
N ALA A 85 -18.49 -2.17 -11.30
CA ALA A 85 -17.84 -2.99 -10.30
C ALA A 85 -18.46 -4.41 -10.31
N GLY A 86 -17.63 -5.45 -10.27
CA GLY A 86 -18.08 -6.84 -10.38
C GLY A 86 -18.27 -7.35 -11.83
N ALA A 87 -17.91 -6.57 -12.86
CA ALA A 87 -17.86 -7.08 -14.22
C ALA A 87 -16.82 -8.20 -14.33
N ALA A 88 -17.21 -9.36 -14.90
CA ALA A 88 -16.29 -10.48 -15.03
C ALA A 88 -15.12 -10.12 -15.98
N VAL A 89 -13.90 -10.17 -15.46
CA VAL A 89 -12.70 -10.15 -16.30
C VAL A 89 -12.56 -11.55 -16.92
N PRO A 90 -12.57 -11.69 -18.26
CA PRO A 90 -12.35 -12.98 -18.88
C PRO A 90 -11.04 -13.61 -18.40
N GLY A 91 -11.12 -14.78 -17.76
CA GLY A 91 -9.97 -15.46 -17.16
C GLY A 91 -9.62 -15.04 -15.73
N GLY A 92 -10.39 -14.12 -15.11
CA GLY A 92 -10.15 -13.61 -13.75
C GLY A 92 -9.06 -12.54 -13.67
N PRO A 93 -8.79 -12.00 -12.46
CA PRO A 93 -7.73 -11.01 -12.25
C PRO A 93 -6.34 -11.55 -12.59
N VAL A 94 -5.51 -10.72 -13.18
CA VAL A 94 -4.10 -11.07 -13.48
C VAL A 94 -3.27 -10.88 -12.23
N LEU A 95 -2.70 -11.96 -11.71
CA LEU A 95 -1.78 -11.89 -10.57
C LEU A 95 -0.32 -11.83 -11.04
N PHE A 96 0.48 -11.04 -10.33
CA PHE A 96 1.93 -10.99 -10.47
C PHE A 96 2.61 -10.86 -9.10
N LEU A 97 3.91 -11.02 -9.05
CA LEU A 97 4.67 -10.91 -7.82
C LEU A 97 5.69 -9.76 -7.91
N LYS A 98 5.84 -9.06 -6.78
CA LYS A 98 7.00 -8.19 -6.54
C LYS A 98 7.83 -8.78 -5.38
N PRO A 99 9.17 -8.78 -5.49
CA PRO A 99 10.03 -9.22 -4.39
C PRO A 99 9.98 -8.22 -3.23
N ASN A 100 10.37 -8.65 -2.04
CA ASN A 100 10.48 -7.77 -0.89
C ASN A 100 11.51 -6.65 -1.09
N THR A 101 12.54 -6.85 -1.92
CA THR A 101 13.54 -5.83 -2.28
C THR A 101 12.96 -4.70 -3.14
N ALA A 102 11.78 -4.88 -3.73
CA ALA A 102 11.08 -3.80 -4.43
C ALA A 102 10.47 -2.77 -3.47
N VAL A 103 10.26 -3.15 -2.19
CA VAL A 103 9.56 -2.32 -1.19
C VAL A 103 10.47 -1.21 -0.67
N ILE A 104 9.93 0.01 -0.70
CA ILE A 104 10.49 1.20 -0.06
C ILE A 104 9.43 1.90 0.79
N GLY A 105 9.87 2.72 1.73
CA GLY A 105 8.97 3.53 2.57
C GLY A 105 8.80 4.96 2.09
N PRO A 106 8.06 5.77 2.86
CA PRO A 106 7.93 7.20 2.62
C PRO A 106 9.29 7.88 2.45
N ASP A 107 9.36 8.87 1.56
CA ASP A 107 10.52 9.70 1.23
C ASP A 107 11.76 8.94 0.68
N ALA A 108 11.71 7.62 0.57
CA ALA A 108 12.75 6.86 -0.11
C ALA A 108 12.65 7.03 -1.65
N PRO A 109 13.77 7.14 -2.40
CA PRO A 109 13.70 7.43 -3.82
C PRO A 109 13.18 6.24 -4.65
N ILE A 110 12.23 6.52 -5.55
CA ILE A 110 11.90 5.63 -6.67
C ILE A 110 13.02 5.76 -7.70
N VAL A 111 13.78 4.69 -7.91
CA VAL A 111 14.90 4.66 -8.87
C VAL A 111 14.42 4.14 -10.21
N LEU A 112 14.33 5.00 -11.20
CA LEU A 112 13.93 4.61 -12.55
C LEU A 112 14.93 3.63 -13.15
N PRO A 113 14.51 2.44 -13.60
CA PRO A 113 15.42 1.45 -14.12
C PRO A 113 16.06 1.91 -15.44
N PRO A 114 17.38 1.64 -15.69
CA PRO A 114 18.10 2.17 -16.85
C PRO A 114 17.60 1.61 -18.18
N TRP A 115 16.94 0.46 -18.14
CA TRP A 115 16.39 -0.22 -19.32
C TRP A 115 14.95 0.17 -19.68
N SER A 116 14.30 1.05 -18.89
CA SER A 116 12.98 1.58 -19.21
C SER A 116 13.02 3.09 -19.41
N ARG A 117 12.28 3.55 -20.41
CA ARG A 117 12.06 4.97 -20.70
C ARG A 117 10.66 5.44 -20.32
N GLN A 118 9.77 4.51 -19.99
CA GLN A 118 8.39 4.78 -19.66
C GLN A 118 8.03 4.05 -18.36
N VAL A 119 8.05 4.77 -17.25
CA VAL A 119 7.70 4.27 -15.91
C VAL A 119 6.48 5.04 -15.41
N HIS A 120 5.48 4.35 -14.91
CA HIS A 120 4.23 4.92 -14.45
C HIS A 120 4.06 4.74 -12.94
N HIS A 121 3.38 5.70 -12.30
CA HIS A 121 2.77 5.54 -10.99
C HIS A 121 1.47 4.74 -11.12
N GLU A 122 1.10 4.03 -10.08
CA GLU A 122 -0.17 3.30 -9.95
C GLU A 122 -0.57 3.31 -8.47
N GLY A 123 -1.31 4.36 -8.04
CA GLY A 123 -1.79 4.48 -6.65
C GLY A 123 -2.83 3.42 -6.33
N GLU A 124 -2.68 2.73 -5.18
CA GLU A 124 -3.49 1.58 -4.80
C GLU A 124 -3.78 1.52 -3.30
N LEU A 125 -4.90 0.90 -2.95
CA LEU A 125 -5.08 0.28 -1.64
C LEU A 125 -4.21 -0.99 -1.57
N ALA A 126 -3.58 -1.24 -0.43
CA ALA A 126 -2.84 -2.47 -0.17
C ALA A 126 -3.35 -3.16 1.11
N VAL A 127 -3.48 -4.48 1.05
CA VAL A 127 -3.89 -5.31 2.18
C VAL A 127 -2.66 -5.96 2.82
N VAL A 128 -2.52 -5.86 4.13
CA VAL A 128 -1.45 -6.51 4.90
C VAL A 128 -2.01 -7.77 5.57
N ILE A 129 -1.40 -8.90 5.31
CA ILE A 129 -1.79 -10.18 5.89
C ILE A 129 -1.29 -10.29 7.33
N GLY A 130 -2.16 -10.68 8.25
CA GLY A 130 -1.86 -10.81 9.68
C GLY A 130 -1.72 -12.24 10.17
N SER A 131 -2.28 -13.22 9.43
CA SER A 131 -2.26 -14.63 9.82
C SER A 131 -1.98 -15.53 8.62
N PRO A 132 -1.35 -16.72 8.82
CA PRO A 132 -1.14 -17.66 7.73
C PRO A 132 -2.47 -18.05 7.06
N ALA A 133 -2.51 -17.98 5.72
CA ALA A 133 -3.73 -18.22 4.95
C ALA A 133 -3.46 -19.13 3.75
N LYS A 134 -4.22 -20.24 3.67
CA LYS A 134 -4.21 -21.18 2.55
C LYS A 134 -5.62 -21.69 2.30
N ASN A 135 -6.11 -21.56 1.05
CA ASN A 135 -7.46 -21.97 0.65
C ASN A 135 -8.56 -21.33 1.53
N VAL A 136 -8.43 -20.04 1.80
CA VAL A 136 -9.39 -19.27 2.61
C VAL A 136 -10.60 -18.91 1.74
N ASP A 137 -11.80 -19.11 2.26
CA ASP A 137 -13.01 -18.63 1.61
C ASP A 137 -13.18 -17.11 1.78
N ALA A 138 -13.79 -16.44 0.79
CA ALA A 138 -13.98 -15.00 0.83
C ALA A 138 -14.71 -14.52 2.10
N ALA A 139 -15.68 -15.30 2.60
CA ALA A 139 -16.39 -15.00 3.83
C ALA A 139 -15.50 -14.95 5.09
N ASP A 140 -14.36 -15.66 5.07
CA ASP A 140 -13.41 -15.73 6.17
C ASP A 140 -12.17 -14.83 5.96
N ALA A 141 -12.09 -14.13 4.85
CA ALA A 141 -10.93 -13.32 4.48
C ALA A 141 -10.57 -12.27 5.55
N GLY A 142 -11.56 -11.66 6.19
CA GLY A 142 -11.35 -10.68 7.26
C GLY A 142 -10.54 -11.20 8.45
N ARG A 143 -10.55 -12.52 8.69
CA ARG A 143 -9.82 -13.14 9.81
C ARG A 143 -8.30 -13.21 9.58
N VAL A 144 -7.86 -13.06 8.35
CA VAL A 144 -6.44 -13.16 7.99
C VAL A 144 -5.82 -11.81 7.65
N ILE A 145 -6.61 -10.74 7.62
CA ILE A 145 -6.16 -9.37 7.40
C ILE A 145 -5.64 -8.79 8.73
N LEU A 146 -4.45 -8.20 8.72
CA LEU A 146 -3.97 -7.33 9.80
C LEU A 146 -4.59 -5.93 9.65
N GLY A 147 -4.55 -5.39 8.45
CA GLY A 147 -5.00 -4.05 8.14
C GLY A 147 -4.68 -3.65 6.71
N TYR A 148 -4.73 -2.34 6.48
CA TYR A 148 -4.59 -1.75 5.14
C TYR A 148 -3.52 -0.67 5.13
N THR A 149 -2.88 -0.46 4.00
CA THR A 149 -1.92 0.61 3.78
C THR A 149 -2.04 1.17 2.37
N VAL A 150 -1.32 2.23 2.08
CA VAL A 150 -1.28 2.82 0.75
C VAL A 150 -0.07 2.28 0.00
N ALA A 151 -0.21 2.05 -1.30
CA ALA A 151 0.87 1.58 -2.17
C ALA A 151 0.96 2.40 -3.47
N ASP A 152 2.17 2.41 -4.05
CA ASP A 152 2.38 2.78 -5.45
C ASP A 152 2.96 1.55 -6.18
N ASP A 153 2.19 0.93 -7.08
CA ASP A 153 2.65 -0.18 -7.91
C ASP A 153 3.43 0.34 -9.13
N VAL A 154 4.59 0.91 -8.87
CA VAL A 154 5.43 1.53 -9.92
C VAL A 154 5.76 0.52 -11.01
N SER A 155 5.45 0.89 -12.26
CA SER A 155 5.43 -0.03 -13.39
C SER A 155 6.23 0.49 -14.58
N ALA A 156 7.18 -0.30 -15.09
CA ALA A 156 7.81 -0.05 -16.37
C ALA A 156 6.92 -0.56 -17.52
N ARG A 157 6.56 0.33 -18.46
CA ARG A 157 5.56 0.05 -19.51
C ARG A 157 6.15 -0.37 -20.85
N ASP A 158 7.45 -0.19 -21.04
CA ASP A 158 8.16 -0.44 -22.30
C ASP A 158 9.15 -1.63 -22.31
N PRO A 159 9.19 -2.55 -21.32
CA PRO A 159 10.13 -3.64 -21.33
C PRO A 159 9.77 -4.67 -22.40
N ARG A 160 10.32 -4.51 -23.61
CA ARG A 160 10.13 -5.50 -24.68
C ARG A 160 10.77 -6.83 -24.26
N GLY A 161 9.97 -7.91 -24.25
CA GLY A 161 10.43 -9.28 -24.01
C GLY A 161 10.76 -9.63 -22.56
N GLY A 162 10.45 -8.78 -21.56
CA GLY A 162 10.78 -9.00 -20.15
C GLY A 162 9.68 -9.55 -19.27
N GLY A 163 8.44 -9.63 -19.76
CA GLY A 163 7.29 -10.10 -18.98
C GLY A 163 7.02 -9.26 -17.72
N ALA A 164 6.17 -9.79 -16.84
CA ALA A 164 5.75 -9.10 -15.62
C ALA A 164 6.92 -8.80 -14.65
N VAL A 165 7.96 -9.64 -14.61
CA VAL A 165 9.12 -9.45 -13.72
C VAL A 165 9.84 -8.12 -14.04
N ARG A 166 10.19 -7.86 -15.31
CA ARG A 166 10.83 -6.59 -15.67
C ARG A 166 9.91 -5.39 -15.54
N ALA A 167 8.61 -5.60 -15.76
CA ALA A 167 7.63 -4.52 -15.66
C ALA A 167 7.36 -4.10 -14.22
N LYS A 168 7.30 -5.04 -13.29
CA LYS A 168 6.71 -4.88 -11.94
C LYS A 168 7.66 -5.16 -10.77
N ALA A 169 8.76 -5.89 -10.98
CA ALA A 169 9.54 -6.48 -9.89
C ALA A 169 10.96 -5.88 -9.75
N PHE A 170 11.20 -4.67 -10.27
CA PHE A 170 12.48 -4.01 -10.08
C PHE A 170 12.56 -3.33 -8.70
N ASP A 171 13.77 -3.18 -8.18
CA ASP A 171 14.00 -2.53 -6.90
C ASP A 171 13.36 -1.14 -6.86
N THR A 172 12.81 -0.76 -5.70
CA THR A 172 12.08 0.49 -5.46
C THR A 172 10.74 0.64 -6.19
N SER A 173 10.23 -0.42 -6.81
CA SER A 173 8.97 -0.37 -7.56
C SER A 173 7.71 -0.60 -6.71
N CYS A 174 7.84 -0.66 -5.37
CA CYS A 174 6.73 -0.87 -4.46
C CYS A 174 6.82 0.05 -3.22
N PRO A 175 6.66 1.35 -3.37
CA PRO A 175 6.47 2.23 -2.23
C PRO A 175 5.26 1.83 -1.40
N LEU A 176 5.41 1.75 -0.07
CA LEU A 176 4.35 1.45 0.92
C LEU A 176 4.41 2.47 2.06
N GLY A 177 3.25 2.94 2.49
CA GLY A 177 3.15 3.90 3.59
C GLY A 177 1.75 4.48 3.77
N PRO A 178 1.58 5.49 4.64
CA PRO A 178 2.55 5.92 5.64
C PRO A 178 2.60 4.96 6.85
N TRP A 179 1.50 4.24 7.13
CA TRP A 179 1.25 3.30 8.23
C TRP A 179 0.26 2.22 7.82
N ILE A 180 0.02 1.27 8.71
CA ILE A 180 -1.05 0.28 8.58
C ILE A 180 -2.26 0.80 9.34
N GLU A 181 -3.40 0.97 8.67
CA GLU A 181 -4.70 1.16 9.28
C GLU A 181 -5.30 -0.19 9.64
N ILE A 182 -5.52 -0.42 10.93
CA ILE A 182 -6.19 -1.60 11.46
C ILE A 182 -7.63 -1.19 11.79
N PRO A 183 -8.64 -1.62 11.00
CA PRO A 183 -10.02 -1.29 11.28
C PRO A 183 -10.47 -1.83 12.64
N GLU A 184 -11.19 -1.01 13.39
CA GLU A 184 -11.81 -1.44 14.65
C GLU A 184 -13.21 -1.98 14.36
N PRO A 185 -13.50 -3.25 14.70
CA PRO A 185 -14.84 -3.80 14.50
C PRO A 185 -15.90 -2.98 15.24
N GLY A 186 -16.90 -2.50 14.51
CA GLY A 186 -18.06 -1.80 15.07
C GLY A 186 -17.82 -0.33 15.44
N SER A 187 -16.72 0.30 15.03
CA SER A 187 -16.52 1.74 15.16
C SER A 187 -17.37 2.48 14.11
N ASP A 188 -18.30 3.33 14.54
CA ASP A 188 -19.01 4.25 13.65
C ASP A 188 -18.00 5.26 13.08
N GLY A 189 -17.87 5.32 11.74
CA GLY A 189 -16.94 6.22 11.04
C GLY A 189 -15.49 5.72 10.90
N GLY A 190 -15.24 4.41 11.12
CA GLY A 190 -13.95 3.77 10.84
C GLY A 190 -13.66 3.66 9.35
N PHE A 191 -12.40 3.31 9.00
CA PHE A 191 -11.97 3.07 7.62
C PHE A 191 -12.77 1.93 6.98
N ASP A 192 -13.40 2.22 5.83
CA ASP A 192 -14.11 1.23 5.01
C ASP A 192 -13.30 0.95 3.73
N PRO A 193 -12.68 -0.25 3.62
CA PRO A 193 -11.89 -0.62 2.45
C PRO A 193 -12.73 -0.79 1.17
N SER A 194 -14.06 -0.79 1.26
CA SER A 194 -14.95 -0.98 0.10
C SER A 194 -15.33 0.30 -0.62
N CYS A 195 -15.12 1.49 -0.01
CA CYS A 195 -15.52 2.77 -0.59
C CYS A 195 -14.56 3.93 -0.30
N ALA A 196 -13.28 3.65 -0.14
CA ALA A 196 -12.25 4.67 0.10
C ALA A 196 -11.78 5.34 -1.20
N ALA A 197 -11.63 6.66 -1.20
CA ALA A 197 -11.04 7.38 -2.34
C ALA A 197 -9.54 7.14 -2.41
N ILE A 198 -9.03 6.96 -3.64
CA ILE A 198 -7.61 6.83 -3.97
C ILE A 198 -7.19 8.04 -4.79
N ARG A 199 -6.09 8.69 -4.40
CA ARG A 199 -5.58 9.87 -5.10
C ARG A 199 -4.08 9.79 -5.29
N THR A 200 -3.62 10.15 -6.50
CA THR A 200 -2.18 10.34 -6.77
C THR A 200 -1.92 11.75 -7.23
N ARG A 201 -0.85 12.35 -6.72
CA ARG A 201 -0.32 13.64 -7.17
C ARG A 201 1.10 13.47 -7.69
N VAL A 202 1.44 14.27 -8.69
CA VAL A 202 2.82 14.43 -9.18
C VAL A 202 3.15 15.91 -9.09
N ASP A 203 4.20 16.24 -8.34
CA ASP A 203 4.61 17.63 -8.05
C ASP A 203 3.45 18.51 -7.52
N GLY A 204 2.59 17.92 -6.66
CA GLY A 204 1.43 18.55 -6.05
C GLY A 204 0.16 18.58 -6.93
N ALA A 205 0.26 18.33 -8.24
CA ALA A 205 -0.90 18.29 -9.13
C ALA A 205 -1.59 16.91 -9.05
N VAL A 206 -2.91 16.89 -8.88
CA VAL A 206 -3.70 15.65 -8.94
C VAL A 206 -3.68 15.12 -10.36
N VAL A 207 -3.20 13.87 -10.53
CA VAL A 207 -3.08 13.19 -11.83
C VAL A 207 -3.91 11.91 -11.91
N GLN A 208 -4.36 11.39 -10.76
CA GLN A 208 -5.21 10.21 -10.68
C GLN A 208 -6.18 10.34 -9.50
N GLU A 209 -7.44 10.03 -9.73
CA GLU A 209 -8.47 9.89 -8.71
C GLU A 209 -9.37 8.70 -9.03
N GLY A 210 -9.79 7.97 -7.99
CA GLY A 210 -10.69 6.85 -8.09
C GLY A 210 -11.15 6.39 -6.72
N THR A 211 -11.83 5.26 -6.67
CA THR A 211 -12.34 4.70 -5.41
C THR A 211 -12.23 3.19 -5.41
N THR A 212 -12.05 2.61 -4.24
CA THR A 212 -12.07 1.16 -4.05
C THR A 212 -13.44 0.54 -4.39
N ALA A 213 -14.51 1.34 -4.39
CA ALA A 213 -15.85 0.90 -4.83
C ALA A 213 -15.89 0.46 -6.31
N ASP A 214 -14.93 0.91 -7.13
CA ASP A 214 -14.82 0.54 -8.55
C ASP A 214 -14.01 -0.75 -8.77
N MET A 215 -13.59 -1.45 -7.70
CA MET A 215 -12.92 -2.74 -7.84
C MET A 215 -13.83 -3.77 -8.49
N ILE A 216 -13.30 -4.46 -9.49
CA ILE A 216 -13.99 -5.56 -10.19
C ILE A 216 -14.06 -6.79 -9.26
N THR A 217 -12.95 -7.09 -8.61
CA THR A 217 -12.84 -8.17 -7.61
C THR A 217 -12.53 -7.53 -6.26
N ALA A 218 -13.43 -7.67 -5.30
CA ALA A 218 -13.29 -7.05 -3.99
C ALA A 218 -12.19 -7.75 -3.16
N VAL A 219 -11.75 -7.07 -2.09
CA VAL A 219 -10.64 -7.56 -1.23
C VAL A 219 -10.85 -9.00 -0.74
N PRO A 220 -12.04 -9.42 -0.25
CA PRO A 220 -12.24 -10.80 0.21
C PRO A 220 -12.00 -11.84 -0.88
N GLU A 221 -12.46 -11.59 -2.09
CA GLU A 221 -12.30 -12.47 -3.25
C GLU A 221 -10.83 -12.51 -3.72
N LEU A 222 -10.11 -11.38 -3.63
CA LEU A 222 -8.67 -11.33 -3.94
C LEU A 222 -7.86 -12.21 -2.97
N ILE A 223 -8.18 -12.16 -1.67
CA ILE A 223 -7.55 -13.01 -0.66
C ILE A 223 -7.87 -14.48 -0.92
N ALA A 224 -9.14 -14.82 -1.19
CA ALA A 224 -9.54 -16.16 -1.52
C ALA A 224 -8.78 -16.69 -2.75
N LEU A 225 -8.70 -15.90 -3.81
CA LEU A 225 -7.96 -16.24 -5.03
C LEU A 225 -6.46 -16.43 -4.75
N ALA A 226 -5.80 -15.46 -4.12
CA ALA A 226 -4.38 -15.51 -3.82
C ALA A 226 -4.05 -16.69 -2.90
N SER A 227 -4.87 -16.97 -1.88
CA SER A 227 -4.66 -18.07 -0.95
C SER A 227 -4.81 -19.45 -1.58
N ARG A 228 -5.55 -19.59 -2.68
CA ARG A 228 -5.61 -20.84 -3.46
C ARG A 228 -4.30 -21.12 -4.20
N ILE A 229 -3.63 -20.08 -4.68
CA ILE A 229 -2.37 -20.20 -5.43
C ILE A 229 -1.19 -20.27 -4.46
N PHE A 230 -1.09 -19.34 -3.54
CA PHE A 230 0.03 -19.20 -2.59
C PHE A 230 -0.42 -19.53 -1.16
N THR A 231 0.49 -19.97 -0.30
CA THR A 231 0.33 -19.76 1.14
C THR A 231 0.70 -18.32 1.44
N LEU A 232 -0.25 -17.54 1.95
CA LEU A 232 0.00 -16.17 2.43
C LEU A 232 0.54 -16.24 3.86
N LEU A 233 1.52 -15.41 4.18
CA LEU A 233 2.17 -15.36 5.48
C LEU A 233 1.96 -13.99 6.13
N PRO A 234 2.03 -13.89 7.48
CA PRO A 234 1.99 -12.59 8.17
C PRO A 234 3.03 -11.63 7.60
N GLY A 235 2.58 -10.43 7.24
CA GLY A 235 3.39 -9.41 6.58
C GLY A 235 3.45 -9.50 5.05
N ASP A 236 2.88 -10.53 4.42
CA ASP A 236 2.66 -10.49 2.96
C ASP A 236 1.67 -9.36 2.62
N VAL A 237 1.84 -8.77 1.45
CA VAL A 237 1.02 -7.65 0.99
C VAL A 237 0.29 -8.03 -0.30
N ILE A 238 -0.98 -7.63 -0.41
CA ILE A 238 -1.75 -7.72 -1.65
C ILE A 238 -2.04 -6.31 -2.14
N LEU A 239 -1.54 -5.93 -3.32
CA LEU A 239 -1.88 -4.71 -4.04
C LEU A 239 -3.18 -4.97 -4.79
N THR A 240 -4.18 -4.10 -4.61
CA THR A 240 -5.55 -4.40 -5.04
C THR A 240 -5.88 -3.95 -6.47
N GLY A 241 -4.93 -3.35 -7.15
CA GLY A 241 -5.11 -2.74 -8.46
C GLY A 241 -5.33 -1.23 -8.36
N THR A 242 -4.99 -0.53 -9.44
CA THR A 242 -5.05 0.93 -9.54
C THR A 242 -6.26 1.38 -10.36
N PRO A 243 -6.94 2.48 -10.00
CA PRO A 243 -7.98 3.08 -10.82
C PRO A 243 -7.40 3.70 -12.11
N ALA A 244 -8.27 4.16 -13.00
CA ALA A 244 -7.88 4.89 -14.21
C ALA A 244 -7.03 6.13 -13.86
N GLY A 245 -6.14 6.56 -14.77
CA GLY A 245 -5.27 7.72 -14.59
C GLY A 245 -3.82 7.41 -14.25
N ALA A 246 -3.41 6.14 -14.19
CA ALA A 246 -1.99 5.76 -14.09
C ALA A 246 -1.17 6.45 -15.19
N GLY A 247 -0.07 7.13 -14.82
CA GLY A 247 0.68 8.01 -15.71
C GLY A 247 2.19 7.98 -15.53
N GLU A 248 2.90 8.54 -16.53
CA GLU A 248 4.36 8.56 -16.55
C GLU A 248 4.93 9.44 -15.44
N ILE A 249 5.99 8.94 -14.79
CA ILE A 249 6.81 9.68 -13.82
C ILE A 249 8.25 9.84 -14.34
N ARG A 250 8.89 10.97 -14.00
CA ARG A 250 10.21 11.35 -14.50
C ARG A 250 11.15 11.71 -13.38
N ALA A 251 12.44 11.53 -13.61
CA ALA A 251 13.46 11.95 -12.66
C ALA A 251 13.34 13.45 -12.33
N GLY A 252 13.47 13.77 -11.05
CA GLY A 252 13.28 15.12 -10.50
C GLY A 252 11.86 15.39 -9.99
N GLN A 253 10.88 14.58 -10.31
CA GLN A 253 9.52 14.70 -9.81
C GLN A 253 9.36 14.07 -8.42
N ARG A 254 8.26 14.41 -7.76
CA ARG A 254 7.79 13.76 -6.53
C ARG A 254 6.38 13.20 -6.76
N VAL A 255 6.21 11.94 -6.43
CA VAL A 255 4.91 11.25 -6.48
C VAL A 255 4.37 11.15 -5.06
N GLU A 256 3.12 11.55 -4.86
CA GLU A 256 2.37 11.36 -3.62
C GLU A 256 1.18 10.45 -3.91
N VAL A 257 0.98 9.44 -3.09
CA VAL A 257 -0.19 8.55 -3.14
C VAL A 257 -0.91 8.58 -1.80
N GLY A 258 -2.24 8.66 -1.85
CA GLY A 258 -3.10 8.68 -0.67
C GLY A 258 -4.34 7.81 -0.85
N VAL A 259 -4.78 7.24 0.27
CA VAL A 259 -6.08 6.56 0.41
C VAL A 259 -6.81 7.21 1.57
N GLU A 260 -8.03 7.68 1.30
CA GLU A 260 -8.87 8.35 2.29
C GLU A 260 -9.08 7.47 3.53
N GLY A 261 -9.00 8.07 4.71
CA GLY A 261 -9.12 7.36 6.00
C GLY A 261 -7.85 6.62 6.44
N ILE A 262 -6.94 6.29 5.51
CA ILE A 262 -5.60 5.78 5.86
C ILE A 262 -4.63 6.95 6.01
N GLY A 263 -4.29 7.61 4.90
CA GLY A 263 -3.31 8.68 4.84
C GLY A 263 -2.65 8.78 3.48
N SER A 264 -1.58 9.59 3.41
CA SER A 264 -0.74 9.73 2.22
C SER A 264 0.75 9.68 2.54
N PHE A 265 1.55 9.39 1.53
CA PHE A 265 3.01 9.50 1.57
C PHE A 265 3.55 9.88 0.20
N SER A 266 4.77 10.36 0.16
CA SER A 266 5.39 10.75 -1.11
C SER A 266 6.82 10.21 -1.25
N ASN A 267 7.26 10.08 -2.52
CA ASN A 267 8.59 9.61 -2.87
C ASN A 267 9.20 10.46 -3.98
N PRO A 268 10.46 10.89 -3.86
CA PRO A 268 11.18 11.51 -4.96
C PRO A 268 11.52 10.49 -6.04
N VAL A 269 11.48 10.91 -7.30
CA VAL A 269 11.83 10.07 -8.46
C VAL A 269 13.23 10.43 -8.93
N VAL A 270 14.10 9.43 -9.04
CA VAL A 270 15.50 9.63 -9.48
C VAL A 270 15.88 8.67 -10.61
N ARG A 271 16.88 9.04 -11.39
CA ARG A 271 17.55 8.15 -12.34
C ARG A 271 19.05 8.13 -12.01
N ARG A 272 19.60 6.94 -11.80
CA ARG A 272 21.03 6.72 -11.55
C ARG A 272 21.72 6.26 -12.81
#